data_e99dced530ab22cde56d158449ac14ea
#
_entry.id   e99dced530ab22cde56d158449ac14ea
#
_cell.length_a   1.000
_cell.length_b   1.000
_cell.length_c   1.000
_cell.angle_alpha   90.00
_cell.angle_beta   90.00
_cell.angle_gamma   90.00
#
_symmetry.space_group_name_H-M   'P 1'
#
loop_
_entity.id
_entity.type
_entity.pdbx_description
1 polymer ?
#
loop_
_entity_poly.entity_id
_entity_poly.type
_entity_poly.pdbx_seq_one_letter_code
_entity_poly.pdbx_strand_id
1 'polypeptide(L)'
;MEENKFVADRFVHFDVDVIDDLLEQIIGEGFASIKSIATFVMFPNCGFPWTYYLVESFCYRFSKKFRLQVINFNDKNAGIIAKKELDLSYTDMLAIVAANSKLDLTSDIIGQYMFDNGYLGRRKMPIVDSAIEKAKKIREGR
;
A
#
# COMPACT_ATOMS: atom_id res chain seq x y z
N MET A 1 -2.40 1.65 -21.79
CA MET A 1 -2.11 0.82 -20.64
C MET A 1 -3.31 0.02 -20.16
N GLU A 2 -4.51 0.54 -20.29
CA GLU A 2 -5.70 -0.19 -19.84
C GLU A 2 -5.88 -1.52 -20.59
N GLU A 3 -5.66 -1.51 -21.91
CA GLU A 3 -5.73 -2.75 -22.70
C GLU A 3 -4.70 -3.75 -22.20
N ASN A 4 -3.51 -3.27 -21.85
CA ASN A 4 -2.46 -4.14 -21.35
C ASN A 4 -2.84 -4.81 -20.04
N LYS A 5 -3.60 -4.10 -19.18
CA LYS A 5 -4.07 -4.67 -17.93
C LYS A 5 -4.98 -5.87 -18.17
N PHE A 6 -5.93 -5.74 -19.07
CA PHE A 6 -6.83 -6.84 -19.39
C PHE A 6 -6.09 -8.02 -20.02
N VAL A 7 -5.19 -7.75 -20.95
CA VAL A 7 -4.43 -8.80 -21.61
C VAL A 7 -3.57 -9.54 -20.59
N ALA A 8 -2.91 -8.79 -19.70
CA ALA A 8 -2.06 -9.38 -18.69
C ALA A 8 -2.83 -10.31 -17.76
N ASP A 9 -4.01 -9.93 -17.31
CA ASP A 9 -4.83 -10.75 -16.43
C ASP A 9 -5.15 -12.13 -17.03
N ARG A 10 -5.26 -12.21 -18.34
CA ARG A 10 -5.56 -13.48 -19.02
C ARG A 10 -4.37 -14.42 -19.09
N PHE A 11 -3.16 -13.87 -19.10
CA PHE A 11 -1.94 -14.64 -19.32
C PHE A 11 -1.01 -14.69 -18.11
N VAL A 12 -1.36 -13.99 -17.05
CA VAL A 12 -0.58 -13.99 -15.82
C VAL A 12 -0.90 -15.26 -15.01
N HIS A 13 0.15 -15.92 -14.54
CA HIS A 13 0.02 -17.10 -13.70
C HIS A 13 0.70 -16.83 -12.37
N PHE A 14 -0.09 -16.50 -11.36
CA PHE A 14 0.42 -16.23 -10.02
C PHE A 14 0.51 -17.51 -9.20
N ASP A 15 1.67 -17.74 -8.62
CA ASP A 15 1.82 -18.71 -7.55
C ASP A 15 1.41 -18.01 -6.25
N VAL A 16 0.13 -18.13 -5.90
CA VAL A 16 -0.48 -17.35 -4.83
C VAL A 16 0.24 -17.54 -3.50
N ASP A 17 0.53 -18.77 -3.14
CA ASP A 17 1.13 -19.07 -1.84
C ASP A 17 2.56 -18.52 -1.74
N VAL A 18 3.34 -18.65 -2.81
CA VAL A 18 4.71 -18.12 -2.84
C VAL A 18 4.70 -16.59 -2.75
N ILE A 19 3.82 -15.95 -3.50
CA ILE A 19 3.75 -14.49 -3.51
C ILE A 19 3.26 -13.97 -2.16
N ASP A 20 2.23 -14.60 -1.58
CA ASP A 20 1.75 -14.23 -0.24
C ASP A 20 2.84 -14.37 0.81
N ASP A 21 3.66 -15.42 0.75
CA ASP A 21 4.76 -15.60 1.68
C ASP A 21 5.82 -14.53 1.51
N LEU A 22 6.14 -14.15 0.27
CA LEU A 22 7.07 -13.04 0.00
C LEU A 22 6.55 -11.72 0.56
N LEU A 23 5.27 -11.42 0.32
CA LEU A 23 4.66 -10.21 0.84
C LEU A 23 4.68 -10.20 2.37
N GLU A 24 4.46 -11.35 2.99
CA GLU A 24 4.52 -11.46 4.44
C GLU A 24 5.91 -11.17 4.98
N GLN A 25 6.96 -11.61 4.28
CA GLN A 25 8.34 -11.28 4.65
C GLN A 25 8.63 -9.79 4.54
N ILE A 26 8.07 -9.12 3.54
CA ILE A 26 8.31 -7.70 3.29
C ILE A 26 7.47 -6.83 4.24
N ILE A 27 6.20 -7.18 4.41
CA ILE A 27 5.21 -6.33 5.10
C ILE A 27 5.04 -6.73 6.56
N GLY A 28 5.16 -8.00 6.87
CA GLY A 28 4.98 -8.51 8.23
C GLY A 28 3.50 -8.68 8.58
N GLU A 29 3.19 -8.55 9.86
CA GLU A 29 1.85 -8.85 10.37
C GLU A 29 0.85 -7.70 10.24
N GLY A 30 1.30 -6.53 9.84
CA GLY A 30 0.47 -5.34 9.79
C GLY A 30 0.21 -4.86 8.37
N PHE A 31 0.77 -3.70 8.07
CA PHE A 31 0.60 -3.06 6.77
C PHE A 31 1.85 -2.27 6.41
N ALA A 32 1.98 -1.97 5.11
CA ALA A 32 3.05 -1.10 4.62
C ALA A 32 2.63 -0.50 3.29
N SER A 33 3.32 0.58 2.87
CA SER A 33 3.04 1.14 1.55
C SER A 33 3.53 0.18 0.47
N ILE A 34 2.96 0.29 -0.72
CA ILE A 34 3.37 -0.54 -1.86
C ILE A 34 4.83 -0.31 -2.22
N LYS A 35 5.38 0.87 -1.94
CA LYS A 35 6.80 1.17 -2.20
C LYS A 35 7.74 0.47 -1.23
N SER A 36 7.23 -0.20 -0.21
CA SER A 36 8.05 -1.07 0.64
C SER A 36 8.66 -2.22 -0.16
N ILE A 37 8.07 -2.57 -1.31
CA ILE A 37 8.65 -3.53 -2.22
C ILE A 37 9.74 -2.81 -3.02
N ALA A 38 10.98 -2.93 -2.57
CA ALA A 38 12.11 -2.23 -3.19
C ALA A 38 12.54 -2.86 -4.51
N THR A 39 12.32 -4.17 -4.67
CA THR A 39 12.73 -4.90 -5.87
C THR A 39 11.82 -6.10 -6.08
N PHE A 40 11.70 -6.53 -7.33
CA PHE A 40 10.93 -7.72 -7.68
C PHE A 40 11.81 -8.95 -7.98
N VAL A 41 13.08 -8.88 -7.64
CA VAL A 41 14.04 -9.95 -7.95
C VAL A 41 13.60 -11.29 -7.36
N MET A 42 13.05 -11.30 -6.16
CA MET A 42 12.64 -12.53 -5.48
C MET A 42 11.26 -13.04 -5.90
N PHE A 43 10.55 -12.28 -6.71
CA PHE A 43 9.20 -12.68 -7.13
C PHE A 43 9.26 -13.78 -8.18
N PRO A 44 8.38 -14.78 -8.11
CA PRO A 44 8.36 -15.85 -9.10
C PRO A 44 7.92 -15.34 -10.47
N ASN A 45 8.38 -16.00 -11.52
CA ASN A 45 7.96 -15.68 -12.88
C ASN A 45 6.45 -15.90 -13.01
N CYS A 46 5.74 -14.90 -13.48
CA CYS A 46 4.30 -14.96 -13.67
C CYS A 46 3.89 -14.79 -15.14
N GLY A 47 4.86 -14.77 -16.05
CA GLY A 47 4.61 -14.59 -17.49
C GLY A 47 4.84 -13.17 -17.97
N PHE A 48 4.96 -12.22 -17.06
CA PHE A 48 5.19 -10.81 -17.38
C PHE A 48 6.16 -10.22 -16.38
N PRO A 49 6.87 -9.14 -16.75
CA PRO A 49 7.71 -8.43 -15.78
C PRO A 49 6.87 -7.89 -14.63
N TRP A 50 7.39 -8.05 -13.41
CA TRP A 50 6.70 -7.53 -12.25
C TRP A 50 6.74 -6.00 -12.21
N THR A 51 5.60 -5.42 -11.83
CA THR A 51 5.42 -3.99 -11.65
C THR A 51 4.54 -3.80 -10.42
N TYR A 52 4.47 -2.56 -9.92
CA TYR A 52 3.52 -2.27 -8.85
C TYR A 52 2.08 -2.55 -9.27
N TYR A 53 1.77 -2.34 -10.54
CA TYR A 53 0.45 -2.66 -11.04
C TYR A 53 0.12 -4.16 -10.87
N LEU A 54 1.07 -5.04 -11.19
CA LEU A 54 0.83 -6.48 -11.02
C LEU A 54 0.66 -6.84 -9.55
N VAL A 55 1.42 -6.21 -8.65
CA VAL A 55 1.24 -6.42 -7.21
C VAL A 55 -0.15 -5.96 -6.79
N GLU A 56 -0.61 -4.81 -7.27
CA GLU A 56 -1.94 -4.31 -6.98
C GLU A 56 -3.02 -5.30 -7.45
N SER A 57 -2.90 -5.78 -8.68
CA SER A 57 -3.82 -6.78 -9.22
C SER A 57 -3.82 -8.06 -8.39
N PHE A 58 -2.64 -8.52 -8.02
CA PHE A 58 -2.52 -9.72 -7.20
C PHE A 58 -3.23 -9.55 -5.85
N CYS A 59 -2.98 -8.45 -5.15
CA CYS A 59 -3.59 -8.19 -3.86
C CYS A 59 -5.10 -8.01 -3.96
N TYR A 60 -5.56 -7.41 -5.06
CA TYR A 60 -6.97 -7.16 -5.26
C TYR A 60 -7.76 -8.44 -5.59
N ARG A 61 -7.18 -9.34 -6.39
CA ARG A 61 -7.90 -10.48 -6.95
C ARG A 61 -7.50 -11.83 -6.41
N PHE A 62 -6.25 -12.03 -6.06
CA PHE A 62 -5.71 -13.38 -5.85
C PHE A 62 -5.16 -13.62 -4.46
N SER A 63 -4.63 -12.60 -3.80
CA SER A 63 -4.00 -12.80 -2.49
C SER A 63 -5.00 -13.35 -1.47
N LYS A 64 -4.57 -14.35 -0.72
CA LYS A 64 -5.36 -14.91 0.36
C LYS A 64 -5.11 -14.18 1.67
N LYS A 65 -3.94 -13.56 1.84
CA LYS A 65 -3.51 -12.95 3.10
C LYS A 65 -3.59 -11.44 3.13
N PHE A 66 -3.56 -10.79 1.98
CA PHE A 66 -3.41 -9.34 1.87
C PHE A 66 -4.54 -8.69 1.10
N ARG A 67 -4.77 -7.43 1.40
CA ARG A 67 -5.67 -6.55 0.65
C ARG A 67 -4.92 -5.28 0.30
N LEU A 68 -5.40 -4.59 -0.72
CA LEU A 68 -4.86 -3.31 -1.13
C LEU A 68 -5.84 -2.20 -0.78
N GLN A 69 -5.34 -1.14 -0.16
CA GLN A 69 -6.11 0.06 0.14
C GLN A 69 -5.59 1.21 -0.70
N VAL A 70 -6.44 1.77 -1.55
CA VAL A 70 -6.14 2.96 -2.36
C VAL A 70 -7.36 3.87 -2.35
N ILE A 71 -7.14 5.16 -2.56
CA ILE A 71 -8.25 6.10 -2.71
C ILE A 71 -8.76 6.07 -4.14
N ASN A 72 -7.83 6.04 -5.09
CA ASN A 72 -8.16 6.09 -6.51
C ASN A 72 -7.26 5.11 -7.25
N PHE A 73 -7.87 4.14 -7.94
CA PHE A 73 -7.11 3.15 -8.72
C PHE A 73 -6.30 3.77 -9.85
N ASN A 74 -6.57 5.02 -10.22
CA ASN A 74 -5.77 5.72 -11.22
C ASN A 74 -4.46 6.28 -10.65
N ASP A 75 -4.33 6.35 -9.33
CA ASP A 75 -3.08 6.74 -8.70
C ASP A 75 -2.09 5.59 -8.84
N LYS A 76 -0.97 5.87 -9.51
CA LYS A 76 0.03 4.84 -9.80
C LYS A 76 1.04 4.76 -8.67
N ASN A 77 1.47 3.52 -8.37
CA ASN A 77 2.52 3.26 -7.40
C ASN A 77 2.20 3.83 -6.02
N ALA A 78 0.93 3.84 -5.66
CA ALA A 78 0.48 4.34 -4.38
C ALA A 78 -0.54 3.38 -3.78
N GLY A 79 -0.56 3.32 -2.45
CA GLY A 79 -1.52 2.49 -1.72
C GLY A 79 -0.85 1.77 -0.57
N ILE A 80 -1.66 1.11 0.23
CA ILE A 80 -1.22 0.34 1.39
C ILE A 80 -1.62 -1.12 1.20
N ILE A 81 -0.65 -2.01 1.36
CA ILE A 81 -0.89 -3.44 1.40
C ILE A 81 -1.02 -3.83 2.87
N ALA A 82 -2.13 -4.44 3.23
CA ALA A 82 -2.42 -4.79 4.63
C ALA A 82 -2.91 -6.23 4.72
N LYS A 83 -2.68 -6.86 5.87
CA LYS A 83 -3.27 -8.18 6.16
C LYS A 83 -4.79 -8.07 6.11
N LYS A 84 -5.44 -9.06 5.52
CA LYS A 84 -6.91 -9.05 5.37
C LYS A 84 -7.64 -9.01 6.70
N GLU A 85 -7.10 -9.65 7.72
CA GLU A 85 -7.70 -9.69 9.05
C GLU A 85 -7.44 -8.44 9.88
N LEU A 86 -6.59 -7.54 9.40
CA LEU A 86 -6.28 -6.30 10.12
C LEU A 86 -7.48 -5.35 10.10
N ASP A 87 -8.03 -5.05 11.28
CA ASP A 87 -9.22 -4.23 11.40
C ASP A 87 -8.85 -2.76 11.57
N LEU A 88 -8.30 -2.19 10.51
CA LEU A 88 -7.93 -0.77 10.46
C LEU A 88 -8.39 -0.21 9.12
N SER A 89 -8.97 1.00 9.18
CA SER A 89 -9.32 1.73 7.96
C SER A 89 -8.06 2.34 7.34
N TYR A 90 -8.19 2.81 6.10
CA TYR A 90 -7.11 3.53 5.45
C TYR A 90 -6.65 4.72 6.30
N THR A 91 -7.61 5.50 6.80
CA THR A 91 -7.30 6.66 7.64
C THR A 91 -6.58 6.23 8.92
N ASP A 92 -7.00 5.14 9.55
CA ASP A 92 -6.33 4.62 10.74
C ASP A 92 -4.87 4.24 10.46
N MET A 93 -4.63 3.57 9.34
CA MET A 93 -3.27 3.19 8.95
C MET A 93 -2.40 4.41 8.68
N LEU A 94 -2.94 5.40 7.96
CA LEU A 94 -2.22 6.65 7.72
C LEU A 94 -1.92 7.38 9.03
N ALA A 95 -2.86 7.37 9.97
CA ALA A 95 -2.67 8.02 11.28
C ALA A 95 -1.53 7.36 12.06
N ILE A 96 -1.46 6.04 12.05
CA ILE A 96 -0.38 5.31 12.73
C ILE A 96 0.97 5.67 12.10
N VAL A 97 1.04 5.70 10.77
CA VAL A 97 2.26 6.06 10.06
C VAL A 97 2.68 7.49 10.42
N ALA A 98 1.75 8.43 10.41
CA ALA A 98 2.03 9.82 10.74
C ALA A 98 2.51 9.97 12.18
N ALA A 99 1.86 9.30 13.13
CA ALA A 99 2.24 9.36 14.54
C ALA A 99 3.64 8.80 14.76
N ASN A 100 4.02 7.77 14.02
CA ASN A 100 5.33 7.12 14.15
C ASN A 100 6.44 7.83 13.37
N SER A 101 6.11 8.77 12.50
CA SER A 101 7.06 9.42 11.61
C SER A 101 8.04 10.35 12.31
N LYS A 102 7.70 10.80 13.51
CA LYS A 102 8.45 11.83 14.29
C LYS A 102 8.47 13.19 13.60
N LEU A 103 7.63 13.39 12.60
CA LEU A 103 7.48 14.67 11.90
C LEU A 103 6.40 15.52 12.56
N ASP A 104 6.43 16.83 12.30
CA ASP A 104 5.35 17.72 12.71
C ASP A 104 4.06 17.33 12.00
N LEU A 105 2.96 17.31 12.72
CA LEU A 105 1.67 16.89 12.20
C LEU A 105 0.96 18.05 11.51
N THR A 106 1.51 18.48 10.37
CA THR A 106 0.90 19.49 9.51
C THR A 106 0.58 18.88 8.16
N SER A 107 -0.43 19.43 7.49
CA SER A 107 -0.88 18.89 6.20
C SER A 107 0.24 18.87 5.16
N ASP A 108 1.05 19.93 5.10
CA ASP A 108 2.11 20.00 4.10
C ASP A 108 3.21 18.96 4.35
N ILE A 109 3.65 18.84 5.59
CA ILE A 109 4.73 17.93 5.95
C ILE A 109 4.26 16.48 5.82
N ILE A 110 3.12 16.15 6.40
CA ILE A 110 2.61 14.79 6.39
C ILE A 110 2.16 14.37 4.99
N GLY A 111 1.50 15.27 4.27
CA GLY A 111 1.09 14.99 2.88
C GLY A 111 2.28 14.67 1.99
N GLN A 112 3.37 15.45 2.11
CA GLN A 112 4.59 15.20 1.36
C GLN A 112 5.21 13.85 1.74
N TYR A 113 5.27 13.55 3.03
CA TYR A 113 5.80 12.29 3.52
C TYR A 113 5.01 11.10 2.97
N MET A 114 3.69 11.17 3.04
CA MET A 114 2.82 10.10 2.53
C MET A 114 2.98 9.90 1.04
N PHE A 115 3.08 11.00 0.29
CA PHE A 115 3.28 10.94 -1.16
C PHE A 115 4.64 10.34 -1.51
N ASP A 116 5.70 10.80 -0.85
CA ASP A 116 7.06 10.35 -1.14
C ASP A 116 7.24 8.86 -0.84
N ASN A 117 6.54 8.35 0.14
CA ASN A 117 6.68 6.96 0.58
C ASN A 117 5.61 6.02 0.00
N GLY A 118 4.79 6.53 -0.91
CA GLY A 118 3.86 5.67 -1.64
C GLY A 118 2.56 5.34 -0.92
N TYR A 119 2.28 5.99 0.21
CA TYR A 119 1.00 5.78 0.89
C TYR A 119 -0.15 6.46 0.17
N LEU A 120 0.12 7.59 -0.48
CA LEU A 120 -0.85 8.37 -1.24
C LEU A 120 -0.31 8.72 -2.60
N GLY A 121 -1.21 8.85 -3.58
CA GLY A 121 -0.84 9.25 -4.94
C GLY A 121 -0.71 10.76 -5.12
N ARG A 122 -1.10 11.55 -4.11
CA ARG A 122 -1.04 13.01 -4.16
C ARG A 122 -0.65 13.56 -2.80
N ARG A 123 0.00 14.73 -2.80
CA ARG A 123 0.47 15.37 -1.58
C ARG A 123 -0.65 16.03 -0.77
N LYS A 124 -1.66 16.55 -1.45
CA LYS A 124 -2.76 17.29 -0.80
C LYS A 124 -4.07 16.55 -1.01
N MET A 125 -4.58 15.97 0.06
CA MET A 125 -5.84 15.22 0.05
C MET A 125 -6.55 15.41 1.39
N PRO A 126 -7.88 15.48 1.37
CA PRO A 126 -8.64 15.65 2.63
C PRO A 126 -8.37 14.56 3.66
N ILE A 127 -8.06 13.34 3.23
CA ILE A 127 -7.77 12.24 4.13
C ILE A 127 -6.55 12.51 5.01
N VAL A 128 -5.61 13.35 4.53
CA VAL A 128 -4.42 13.71 5.30
C VAL A 128 -4.82 14.43 6.58
N ASP A 129 -5.75 15.37 6.50
CA ASP A 129 -6.22 16.11 7.67
C ASP A 129 -6.90 15.19 8.68
N SER A 130 -7.72 14.26 8.21
CA SER A 130 -8.35 13.26 9.07
C SER A 130 -7.32 12.37 9.75
N ALA A 131 -6.31 11.95 9.01
CA ALA A 131 -5.23 11.13 9.56
C ALA A 131 -4.44 11.91 10.63
N ILE A 132 -4.16 13.19 10.39
CA ILE A 132 -3.45 14.04 11.35
C ILE A 132 -4.22 14.15 12.67
N GLU A 133 -5.53 14.34 12.62
CA GLU A 133 -6.34 14.42 13.84
C GLU A 133 -6.24 13.14 14.65
N LYS A 134 -6.32 11.99 14.00
CA LYS A 134 -6.14 10.70 14.67
C LYS A 134 -4.72 10.51 15.17
N ALA A 135 -3.72 10.95 14.40
CA ALA A 135 -2.31 10.84 14.78
C ALA A 135 -2.00 11.64 16.03
N LYS A 136 -2.59 12.83 16.18
CA LYS A 136 -2.44 13.64 17.38
C LYS A 136 -2.92 12.89 18.60
N LYS A 137 -4.07 12.22 18.50
CA LYS A 137 -4.61 11.42 19.60
C LYS A 137 -3.69 10.25 19.94
N ILE A 138 -3.11 9.61 18.95
CA ILE A 138 -2.17 8.52 19.16
C ILE A 138 -0.95 9.02 19.93
N ARG A 139 -0.38 10.16 19.54
CA ARG A 139 0.77 10.74 20.22
C ARG A 139 0.45 11.16 21.64
N GLU A 140 -0.74 11.71 21.88
CA GLU A 140 -1.17 12.09 23.21
C GLU A 140 -1.29 10.90 24.16
N GLY A 141 -1.65 9.72 23.62
CA GLY A 141 -1.80 8.50 24.40
C GLY A 141 -0.49 7.82 24.73
N ARG A 142 0.62 8.36 24.25
CA ARG A 142 1.97 7.85 24.54
C ARG A 142 2.62 8.67 25.65
#